data_91be6c2094ead83831b89cb045ca1b90
#
_entry.id   91be6c2094ead83831b89cb045ca1b90
#
_cell.length_a   1.000
_cell.length_b   1.000
_cell.length_c   1.000
_cell.angle_alpha   90.00
_cell.angle_beta   90.00
_cell.angle_gamma   90.00
#
_symmetry.space_group_name_H-M   'P 1'
#
loop_
_entity.id
_entity.type
_entity.pdbx_description
1 polymer ?
#
loop_
_entity_poly.entity_id
_entity_poly.type
_entity_poly.pdbx_seq_one_letter_code
_entity_poly.pdbx_strand_id
1 'polypeptide(L)'
;MTKIQYASDLHLEFAENSRYLRQNPIKPMADILVLAGDTGYLGCDAFIAHPFWDWAADNYEQVIVCLGNHEFYNFYDLASLADGTDVAIRPNVHYYYNKVVPVGDTDVIVSTLWSHVNQQDAFMTERCVSDFHRIIYKDKILDWQHFNQEHERCLQFIKDAVATSQARKKVVVTHHVPSFQLMSPEFAGSPINGAFTTELVDYIEQSGIDHWIYGHSHRNVNRLIGNTQCVCNQLGYVSHNEHLYFKDDAVIEL
;
A
#
# COMPACT_ATOMS: atom_id res chain seq x y z
N MET A 1 -15.21 -7.22 -18.54
CA MET A 1 -13.86 -6.63 -18.40
C MET A 1 -13.86 -6.01 -17.01
N THR A 2 -13.05 -6.53 -16.12
CA THR A 2 -12.99 -6.05 -14.73
C THR A 2 -12.25 -4.71 -14.72
N LYS A 3 -12.83 -3.70 -14.08
CA LYS A 3 -12.21 -2.39 -13.89
C LYS A 3 -11.96 -2.17 -12.40
N ILE A 4 -10.76 -1.73 -12.06
CA ILE A 4 -10.38 -1.41 -10.69
C ILE A 4 -9.93 0.04 -10.62
N GLN A 5 -10.56 0.82 -9.77
CA GLN A 5 -10.11 2.16 -9.40
C GLN A 5 -9.08 2.04 -8.27
N TYR A 6 -8.04 2.88 -8.28
CA TYR A 6 -7.00 2.78 -7.26
C TYR A 6 -6.52 4.16 -6.77
N ALA A 7 -6.15 4.18 -5.50
CA ALA A 7 -5.51 5.30 -4.83
C ALA A 7 -4.63 4.79 -3.68
N SER A 8 -3.80 5.65 -3.11
CA SER A 8 -3.03 5.38 -1.89
C SER A 8 -2.67 6.67 -1.16
N ASP A 9 -2.09 6.52 0.01
CA ASP A 9 -1.54 7.63 0.81
C ASP A 9 -2.59 8.73 1.06
N LEU A 10 -3.82 8.31 1.39
CA LEU A 10 -4.92 9.23 1.65
C LEU A 10 -4.73 9.99 2.96
N HIS A 11 -4.05 9.38 3.94
CA HIS A 11 -3.71 9.99 5.23
C HIS A 11 -4.88 10.68 5.89
N LEU A 12 -5.97 9.94 6.08
CA LEU A 12 -7.21 10.45 6.66
C LEU A 12 -7.06 10.91 8.11
N GLU A 13 -5.98 10.51 8.78
CA GLU A 13 -5.58 10.97 10.10
C GLU A 13 -5.20 12.45 10.13
N PHE A 14 -4.87 13.06 8.98
CA PHE A 14 -4.59 14.50 8.89
C PHE A 14 -5.81 15.28 8.46
N ALA A 15 -6.12 16.33 9.22
CA ALA A 15 -7.32 17.15 9.00
C ALA A 15 -7.32 17.85 7.62
N GLU A 16 -6.14 18.22 7.12
CA GLU A 16 -5.95 18.83 5.80
C GLU A 16 -6.34 17.86 4.68
N ASN A 17 -5.86 16.61 4.75
CA ASN A 17 -6.17 15.56 3.79
C ASN A 17 -7.66 15.21 3.80
N SER A 18 -8.23 15.00 4.99
CA SER A 18 -9.66 14.74 5.16
C SER A 18 -10.54 15.87 4.62
N ARG A 19 -10.10 17.12 4.82
CA ARG A 19 -10.79 18.30 4.26
C ARG A 19 -10.69 18.36 2.74
N TYR A 20 -9.50 18.09 2.20
CA TYR A 20 -9.25 18.06 0.75
C TYR A 20 -10.15 17.04 0.07
N LEU A 21 -10.16 15.79 0.53
CA LEU A 21 -10.96 14.71 -0.06
C LEU A 21 -12.47 14.97 0.04
N ARG A 22 -12.93 15.64 1.09
CA ARG A 22 -14.34 16.05 1.20
C ARG A 22 -14.72 17.14 0.19
N GLN A 23 -13.80 18.04 -0.15
CA GLN A 23 -14.00 19.10 -1.13
C GLN A 23 -13.75 18.64 -2.57
N ASN A 24 -12.88 17.65 -2.75
CA ASN A 24 -12.49 17.07 -4.02
C ASN A 24 -12.62 15.54 -3.93
N PRO A 25 -13.84 15.01 -3.91
CA PRO A 25 -14.04 13.57 -3.75
C PRO A 25 -13.52 12.81 -4.95
N ILE A 26 -13.04 11.58 -4.70
CA ILE A 26 -12.74 10.61 -5.75
C ILE A 26 -14.02 10.39 -6.57
N LYS A 27 -13.92 10.38 -7.89
CA LYS A 27 -15.05 10.10 -8.79
C LYS A 27 -15.16 8.59 -8.99
N PRO A 28 -16.25 7.93 -8.60
CA PRO A 28 -16.40 6.49 -8.83
C PRO A 28 -16.40 6.17 -10.32
N MET A 29 -15.40 5.41 -10.76
CA MET A 29 -15.18 5.03 -12.17
C MET A 29 -15.17 3.52 -12.38
N ALA A 30 -15.33 2.73 -11.30
CA ALA A 30 -15.34 1.28 -11.29
C ALA A 30 -16.18 0.79 -10.08
N ASP A 31 -16.55 -0.49 -10.11
CA ASP A 31 -17.27 -1.11 -8.99
C ASP A 31 -16.33 -1.47 -7.83
N ILE A 32 -15.02 -1.58 -8.10
CA ILE A 32 -13.98 -1.95 -7.15
C ILE A 32 -13.03 -0.78 -6.90
N LEU A 33 -12.82 -0.45 -5.62
CA LEU A 33 -11.76 0.48 -5.18
C LEU A 33 -10.66 -0.28 -4.46
N VAL A 34 -9.42 -0.05 -4.87
CA VAL A 34 -8.22 -0.52 -4.18
C VAL A 34 -7.50 0.66 -3.56
N LEU A 35 -7.22 0.58 -2.26
CA LEU A 35 -6.41 1.54 -1.52
C LEU A 35 -5.08 0.89 -1.13
N ALA A 36 -3.98 1.37 -1.71
CA ALA A 36 -2.67 0.76 -1.55
C ALA A 36 -1.88 1.33 -0.36
N GLY A 37 -2.54 1.38 0.81
CA GLY A 37 -1.93 1.72 2.09
C GLY A 37 -1.98 3.21 2.45
N ASP A 38 -1.57 3.48 3.68
CA ASP A 38 -1.53 4.81 4.30
C ASP A 38 -2.87 5.54 4.23
N THR A 39 -3.91 4.83 4.67
CA THR A 39 -5.26 5.41 4.78
C THR A 39 -5.51 6.05 6.13
N GLY A 40 -4.81 5.61 7.20
CA GLY A 40 -4.91 6.17 8.54
C GLY A 40 -4.29 5.26 9.61
N TYR A 41 -4.54 5.51 10.90
CA TYR A 41 -3.95 4.78 12.03
C TYR A 41 -4.89 3.67 12.53
N LEU A 42 -4.46 2.40 12.50
CA LEU A 42 -5.16 1.31 13.19
C LEU A 42 -5.13 1.50 14.73
N GLY A 43 -6.03 0.79 15.42
CA GLY A 43 -6.10 0.85 16.88
C GLY A 43 -6.69 2.15 17.45
N CYS A 44 -7.23 3.01 16.58
CA CYS A 44 -7.87 4.28 16.94
C CYS A 44 -9.31 4.28 16.44
N ASP A 45 -10.25 4.58 17.34
CA ASP A 45 -11.68 4.63 16.98
C ASP A 45 -11.97 5.61 15.82
N ALA A 46 -11.15 6.66 15.69
CA ALA A 46 -11.28 7.64 14.62
C ALA A 46 -11.03 7.04 13.23
N PHE A 47 -10.23 5.98 13.12
CA PHE A 47 -10.02 5.29 11.84
C PHE A 47 -11.32 4.63 11.37
N ILE A 48 -11.91 3.77 12.20
CA ILE A 48 -13.15 3.05 11.86
C ILE A 48 -14.34 3.99 11.71
N ALA A 49 -14.41 5.07 12.52
CA ALA A 49 -15.49 6.05 12.49
C ALA A 49 -15.33 7.12 11.38
N HIS A 50 -14.25 7.09 10.58
CA HIS A 50 -14.01 8.14 9.60
C HIS A 50 -15.08 8.14 8.50
N PRO A 51 -15.70 9.29 8.16
CA PRO A 51 -16.81 9.38 7.18
C PRO A 51 -16.46 8.92 5.76
N PHE A 52 -15.17 8.88 5.42
CA PHE A 52 -14.71 8.37 4.14
C PHE A 52 -15.14 6.91 3.91
N TRP A 53 -15.21 6.10 4.97
CA TRP A 53 -15.61 4.69 4.83
C TRP A 53 -17.08 4.51 4.49
N ASP A 54 -17.97 5.39 5.01
CA ASP A 54 -19.38 5.39 4.64
C ASP A 54 -19.52 5.80 3.17
N TRP A 55 -18.83 6.88 2.77
CA TRP A 55 -18.80 7.31 1.38
C TRP A 55 -18.27 6.20 0.45
N ALA A 56 -17.18 5.54 0.81
CA ALA A 56 -16.61 4.46 0.00
C ALA A 56 -17.58 3.27 -0.10
N ALA A 57 -18.22 2.88 1.00
CA ALA A 57 -19.21 1.81 1.02
C ALA A 57 -20.45 2.10 0.15
N ASP A 58 -20.86 3.36 0.09
CA ASP A 58 -22.03 3.78 -0.70
C ASP A 58 -21.74 3.87 -2.21
N ASN A 59 -20.46 4.01 -2.61
CA ASN A 59 -20.08 4.28 -4.00
C ASN A 59 -19.40 3.10 -4.72
N TYR A 60 -18.97 2.05 -3.99
CA TYR A 60 -18.31 0.88 -4.57
C TYR A 60 -18.98 -0.41 -4.12
N GLU A 61 -18.98 -1.43 -4.97
CA GLU A 61 -19.45 -2.77 -4.60
C GLU A 61 -18.46 -3.44 -3.63
N GLN A 62 -17.16 -3.18 -3.81
CA GLN A 62 -16.10 -3.70 -2.94
C GLN A 62 -14.97 -2.70 -2.80
N VAL A 63 -14.48 -2.52 -1.56
CA VAL A 63 -13.29 -1.72 -1.26
C VAL A 63 -12.24 -2.60 -0.60
N ILE A 64 -11.08 -2.69 -1.24
CA ILE A 64 -9.94 -3.50 -0.81
C ILE A 64 -8.86 -2.56 -0.27
N VAL A 65 -8.61 -2.59 1.03
CA VAL A 65 -7.61 -1.75 1.67
C VAL A 65 -6.37 -2.57 2.01
N CYS A 66 -5.26 -2.28 1.36
CA CYS A 66 -3.93 -2.71 1.80
C CYS A 66 -3.49 -1.87 3.00
N LEU A 67 -2.75 -2.44 3.93
CA LEU A 67 -2.14 -1.67 5.00
C LEU A 67 -0.79 -1.12 4.55
N GLY A 68 -0.52 0.17 4.86
CA GLY A 68 0.79 0.79 4.75
C GLY A 68 1.50 0.84 6.10
N ASN A 69 2.55 1.64 6.22
CA ASN A 69 3.27 1.80 7.47
C ASN A 69 2.51 2.73 8.46
N HIS A 70 1.78 3.73 7.97
CA HIS A 70 0.99 4.62 8.84
C HIS A 70 -0.12 3.90 9.59
N GLU A 71 -0.67 2.82 9.04
CA GLU A 71 -1.63 1.99 9.76
C GLU A 71 -1.09 1.47 11.08
N PHE A 72 0.23 1.28 11.21
CA PHE A 72 0.90 0.79 12.43
C PHE A 72 1.44 1.92 13.33
N TYR A 73 1.31 3.17 12.93
CA TYR A 73 1.70 4.29 13.78
C TYR A 73 0.80 4.37 15.02
N ASN A 74 1.13 5.26 15.95
CA ASN A 74 0.49 5.31 17.26
C ASN A 74 0.71 4.04 18.10
N PHE A 75 1.90 3.43 17.92
CA PHE A 75 2.35 2.27 18.70
C PHE A 75 1.46 1.02 18.52
N TYR A 76 0.92 0.81 17.34
CA TYR A 76 0.26 -0.44 16.99
C TYR A 76 1.29 -1.56 16.87
N ASP A 77 0.99 -2.75 17.44
CA ASP A 77 1.90 -3.90 17.37
C ASP A 77 1.76 -4.63 16.02
N LEU A 78 2.75 -4.45 15.13
CA LEU A 78 2.81 -5.11 13.83
C LEU A 78 2.76 -6.64 13.96
N ALA A 79 3.36 -7.21 15.01
CA ALA A 79 3.36 -8.65 15.23
C ALA A 79 1.98 -9.23 15.60
N SER A 80 0.98 -8.38 15.88
CA SER A 80 -0.40 -8.81 16.14
C SER A 80 -1.15 -9.27 14.89
N LEU A 81 -0.65 -8.93 13.67
CA LEU A 81 -1.30 -9.30 12.41
C LEU A 81 -0.79 -10.64 11.89
N ALA A 82 -1.73 -11.52 11.59
CA ALA A 82 -1.47 -12.80 10.94
C ALA A 82 -1.62 -12.68 9.41
N ASP A 83 -0.97 -13.61 8.66
CA ASP A 83 -1.25 -13.79 7.24
C ASP A 83 -2.72 -14.22 7.07
N GLY A 84 -3.35 -13.68 6.03
CA GLY A 84 -4.76 -13.90 5.75
C GLY A 84 -5.70 -13.00 6.54
N THR A 85 -5.19 -12.00 7.27
CA THR A 85 -6.04 -11.01 7.97
C THR A 85 -7.03 -10.38 7.00
N ASP A 86 -8.29 -10.33 7.44
CA ASP A 86 -9.45 -9.82 6.70
C ASP A 86 -10.42 -9.23 7.71
N VAL A 87 -10.48 -7.92 7.79
CA VAL A 87 -11.28 -7.21 8.81
C VAL A 87 -12.18 -6.19 8.14
N ALA A 88 -13.49 -6.33 8.41
CA ALA A 88 -14.49 -5.41 7.90
C ALA A 88 -14.45 -4.06 8.64
N ILE A 89 -14.34 -2.98 7.86
CA ILE A 89 -14.60 -1.60 8.29
C ILE A 89 -16.09 -1.28 8.06
N ARG A 90 -16.62 -1.73 6.91
CA ARG A 90 -18.05 -1.72 6.53
C ARG A 90 -18.36 -3.07 5.84
N PRO A 91 -19.60 -3.43 5.57
CA PRO A 91 -19.94 -4.74 4.97
C PRO A 91 -19.22 -5.05 3.65
N ASN A 92 -18.86 -4.02 2.88
CA ASN A 92 -18.15 -4.12 1.59
C ASN A 92 -16.80 -3.38 1.58
N VAL A 93 -16.30 -2.93 2.74
CA VAL A 93 -15.01 -2.26 2.90
C VAL A 93 -14.18 -3.04 3.89
N HIS A 94 -13.09 -3.66 3.43
CA HIS A 94 -12.24 -4.49 4.28
C HIS A 94 -10.78 -4.07 4.16
N TYR A 95 -10.03 -4.13 5.28
CA TYR A 95 -8.58 -4.10 5.21
C TYR A 95 -8.00 -5.51 5.30
N TYR A 96 -6.89 -5.70 4.61
CA TYR A 96 -6.23 -6.99 4.44
C TYR A 96 -4.74 -6.91 4.75
N TYR A 97 -4.20 -8.02 5.29
CA TYR A 97 -2.77 -8.22 5.44
C TYR A 97 -2.39 -9.61 4.95
N ASN A 98 -1.50 -9.70 3.96
CA ASN A 98 -1.08 -10.92 3.29
C ASN A 98 -2.26 -11.82 2.90
N LYS A 99 -3.13 -11.31 2.02
CA LYS A 99 -4.38 -11.98 1.63
C LYS A 99 -4.58 -11.95 0.11
N VAL A 100 -5.04 -13.05 -0.46
CA VAL A 100 -5.59 -13.09 -1.83
C VAL A 100 -7.09 -12.80 -1.75
N VAL A 101 -7.55 -11.80 -2.50
CA VAL A 101 -8.95 -11.37 -2.59
C VAL A 101 -9.44 -11.64 -4.01
N PRO A 102 -10.31 -12.63 -4.24
CA PRO A 102 -10.86 -12.91 -5.56
C PRO A 102 -11.84 -11.81 -6.00
N VAL A 103 -11.67 -11.32 -7.24
CA VAL A 103 -12.55 -10.33 -7.89
C VAL A 103 -12.88 -10.83 -9.29
N GLY A 104 -14.03 -11.50 -9.46
CA GLY A 104 -14.38 -12.14 -10.72
C GLY A 104 -13.35 -13.20 -11.15
N ASP A 105 -12.69 -13.00 -12.28
CA ASP A 105 -11.63 -13.86 -12.81
C ASP A 105 -10.21 -13.37 -12.49
N THR A 106 -10.08 -12.47 -11.53
CA THR A 106 -8.85 -11.82 -11.10
C THR A 106 -8.54 -12.15 -9.64
N ASP A 107 -7.31 -12.50 -9.34
CA ASP A 107 -6.80 -12.52 -7.96
C ASP A 107 -6.11 -11.18 -7.65
N VAL A 108 -6.63 -10.48 -6.64
CA VAL A 108 -6.00 -9.29 -6.06
C VAL A 108 -5.19 -9.74 -4.84
N ILE A 109 -3.86 -9.72 -4.97
CA ILE A 109 -2.90 -10.19 -3.97
C ILE A 109 -2.44 -8.98 -3.16
N VAL A 110 -2.89 -8.90 -1.91
CA VAL A 110 -2.71 -7.71 -1.05
C VAL A 110 -1.65 -7.99 0.02
N SER A 111 -0.64 -7.14 0.10
CA SER A 111 0.43 -7.21 1.09
C SER A 111 1.07 -5.83 1.30
N THR A 112 1.46 -5.48 2.52
CA THR A 112 2.24 -4.25 2.76
C THR A 112 3.59 -4.28 2.02
N LEU A 113 4.14 -5.47 1.77
CA LEU A 113 5.47 -5.79 1.23
C LEU A 113 6.59 -5.38 2.17
N TRP A 114 6.49 -4.19 2.84
CA TRP A 114 7.63 -3.56 3.50
C TRP A 114 8.80 -3.43 2.51
N SER A 115 10.00 -3.16 3.00
CA SER A 115 11.18 -3.10 2.15
C SER A 115 12.42 -3.57 2.91
N HIS A 116 13.59 -3.53 2.31
CA HIS A 116 14.79 -4.10 2.90
C HIS A 116 15.83 -3.02 3.20
N VAL A 117 16.18 -2.87 4.48
CA VAL A 117 17.21 -1.97 4.96
C VAL A 117 18.55 -2.69 5.00
N ASN A 118 19.56 -2.19 4.28
CA ASN A 118 20.91 -2.73 4.35
C ASN A 118 21.55 -2.44 5.71
N GLN A 119 22.34 -3.35 6.23
CA GLN A 119 23.01 -3.20 7.52
C GLN A 119 23.87 -1.93 7.63
N GLN A 120 24.51 -1.53 6.56
CA GLN A 120 25.33 -0.31 6.52
C GLN A 120 24.52 0.97 6.68
N ASP A 121 23.24 0.96 6.27
CA ASP A 121 22.33 2.09 6.28
C ASP A 121 21.41 2.10 7.51
N ALA A 122 21.40 0.98 8.27
CA ALA A 122 20.46 0.72 9.36
C ALA A 122 20.44 1.83 10.41
N PHE A 123 21.61 2.28 10.86
CA PHE A 123 21.71 3.35 11.87
C PHE A 123 21.07 4.66 11.43
N MET A 124 21.31 5.07 10.18
CA MET A 124 20.71 6.30 9.64
C MET A 124 19.21 6.12 9.40
N THR A 125 18.79 4.96 8.91
CA THR A 125 17.41 4.63 8.65
C THR A 125 16.59 4.64 9.95
N GLU A 126 17.03 3.92 10.98
CA GLU A 126 16.34 3.90 12.29
C GLU A 126 16.28 5.29 12.93
N ARG A 127 17.28 6.13 12.72
CA ARG A 127 17.30 7.49 13.27
C ARG A 127 16.38 8.46 12.54
N CYS A 128 16.22 8.30 11.22
CA CYS A 128 15.57 9.29 10.37
C CYS A 128 14.14 8.91 9.95
N VAL A 129 13.78 7.61 9.96
CA VAL A 129 12.48 7.12 9.49
C VAL A 129 11.55 6.90 10.66
N SER A 130 10.34 7.46 10.54
CA SER A 130 9.34 7.47 11.62
C SER A 130 8.88 6.09 12.05
N ASP A 131 8.93 5.09 11.19
CA ASP A 131 8.54 3.70 11.47
C ASP A 131 9.26 3.16 12.70
N PHE A 132 10.57 3.43 12.81
CA PHE A 132 11.43 3.00 13.91
C PHE A 132 11.25 3.81 15.20
N HIS A 133 10.26 4.70 15.25
CA HIS A 133 9.91 5.49 16.43
C HIS A 133 8.45 5.35 16.83
N ARG A 134 7.59 4.82 15.94
CA ARG A 134 6.14 4.86 16.05
C ARG A 134 5.45 3.51 15.94
N ILE A 135 6.15 2.48 15.47
CA ILE A 135 5.64 1.11 15.31
C ILE A 135 6.19 0.23 16.42
N ILE A 136 5.36 -0.64 16.96
CA ILE A 136 5.76 -1.67 17.92
C ILE A 136 5.86 -3.02 17.21
N TYR A 137 6.82 -3.83 17.66
CA TYR A 137 6.95 -5.23 17.34
C TYR A 137 7.20 -6.04 18.60
N LYS A 138 6.21 -6.83 19.06
CA LYS A 138 6.28 -7.64 20.29
C LYS A 138 6.73 -6.83 21.51
N ASP A 139 5.96 -5.79 21.83
CA ASP A 139 6.17 -4.91 22.99
C ASP A 139 7.45 -4.05 22.96
N LYS A 140 8.16 -4.00 21.83
CA LYS A 140 9.32 -3.13 21.61
C LYS A 140 9.12 -2.24 20.40
N ILE A 141 9.84 -1.14 20.35
CA ILE A 141 9.92 -0.35 19.12
C ILE A 141 10.52 -1.21 18.01
N LEU A 142 9.93 -1.12 16.83
CA LEU A 142 10.40 -1.81 15.63
C LEU A 142 11.87 -1.46 15.35
N ASP A 143 12.69 -2.47 15.09
CA ASP A 143 14.05 -2.31 14.60
C ASP A 143 14.18 -2.77 13.15
N TRP A 144 15.31 -2.45 12.52
CA TRP A 144 15.54 -2.77 11.11
C TRP A 144 15.59 -4.29 10.83
N GLN A 145 15.97 -5.12 11.79
CA GLN A 145 15.99 -6.58 11.63
C GLN A 145 14.57 -7.13 11.53
N HIS A 146 13.67 -6.71 12.41
CA HIS A 146 12.25 -7.12 12.36
C HIS A 146 11.54 -6.52 11.15
N PHE A 147 11.89 -5.29 10.75
CA PHE A 147 11.40 -4.68 9.51
C PHE A 147 11.75 -5.55 8.30
N ASN A 148 13.01 -5.99 8.18
CA ASN A 148 13.45 -6.88 7.12
C ASN A 148 12.78 -8.26 7.20
N GLN A 149 12.54 -8.81 8.39
CA GLN A 149 11.82 -10.08 8.57
C GLN A 149 10.37 -9.96 8.05
N GLU A 150 9.70 -8.86 8.32
CA GLU A 150 8.36 -8.62 7.77
C GLU A 150 8.37 -8.44 6.25
N HIS A 151 9.40 -7.80 5.70
CA HIS A 151 9.59 -7.77 4.24
C HIS A 151 9.72 -9.19 3.66
N GLU A 152 10.59 -10.01 4.21
CA GLU A 152 10.79 -11.39 3.74
C GLU A 152 9.49 -12.19 3.80
N ARG A 153 8.73 -12.08 4.89
CA ARG A 153 7.43 -12.73 5.09
C ARG A 153 6.42 -12.29 4.02
N CYS A 154 6.27 -10.98 3.82
CA CYS A 154 5.35 -10.41 2.84
C CYS A 154 5.74 -10.79 1.41
N LEU A 155 7.02 -10.73 1.07
CA LEU A 155 7.52 -11.10 -0.24
C LEU A 155 7.32 -12.59 -0.52
N GLN A 156 7.55 -13.47 0.47
CA GLN A 156 7.30 -14.90 0.31
C GLN A 156 5.82 -15.18 0.08
N PHE A 157 4.93 -14.51 0.84
CA PHE A 157 3.48 -14.60 0.61
C PHE A 157 3.10 -14.20 -0.82
N ILE A 158 3.60 -13.06 -1.33
CA ILE A 158 3.33 -12.61 -2.70
C ILE A 158 3.79 -13.67 -3.71
N LYS A 159 5.01 -14.18 -3.57
CA LYS A 159 5.56 -15.20 -4.48
C LYS A 159 4.71 -16.47 -4.50
N ASP A 160 4.31 -16.97 -3.34
CA ASP A 160 3.49 -18.17 -3.21
C ASP A 160 2.08 -17.95 -3.78
N ALA A 161 1.46 -16.80 -3.49
CA ALA A 161 0.15 -16.45 -4.01
C ALA A 161 0.16 -16.33 -5.54
N VAL A 162 1.16 -15.67 -6.13
CA VAL A 162 1.32 -15.55 -7.59
C VAL A 162 1.54 -16.93 -8.23
N ALA A 163 2.39 -17.78 -7.63
CA ALA A 163 2.72 -19.10 -8.18
C ALA A 163 1.55 -20.07 -8.12
N THR A 164 0.68 -19.96 -7.11
CA THR A 164 -0.46 -20.88 -6.91
C THR A 164 -1.76 -20.40 -7.53
N SER A 165 -1.84 -19.11 -7.88
CA SER A 165 -3.05 -18.50 -8.50
C SER A 165 -3.41 -19.20 -9.80
N GLN A 166 -4.70 -19.54 -9.92
CA GLN A 166 -5.32 -20.07 -11.14
C GLN A 166 -6.20 -19.03 -11.84
N ALA A 167 -6.23 -17.81 -11.33
CA ALA A 167 -7.00 -16.72 -11.92
C ALA A 167 -6.44 -16.33 -13.31
N ARG A 168 -7.33 -15.86 -14.16
CA ARG A 168 -6.94 -15.38 -15.50
C ARG A 168 -6.06 -14.14 -15.42
N LYS A 169 -6.30 -13.30 -14.42
CA LYS A 169 -5.58 -12.07 -14.17
C LYS A 169 -5.03 -12.03 -12.74
N LYS A 170 -3.87 -11.44 -12.59
CA LYS A 170 -3.22 -11.23 -11.29
C LYS A 170 -2.88 -9.76 -11.10
N VAL A 171 -3.40 -9.18 -10.03
CA VAL A 171 -3.09 -7.82 -9.58
C VAL A 171 -2.41 -7.91 -8.22
N VAL A 172 -1.18 -7.43 -8.11
CA VAL A 172 -0.50 -7.30 -6.81
C VAL A 172 -0.71 -5.89 -6.30
N VAL A 173 -1.06 -5.78 -5.02
CA VAL A 173 -1.24 -4.51 -4.32
C VAL A 173 -0.28 -4.48 -3.15
N THR A 174 0.65 -3.54 -3.18
CA THR A 174 1.56 -3.31 -2.07
C THR A 174 1.51 -1.86 -1.61
N HIS A 175 2.02 -1.58 -0.42
CA HIS A 175 2.25 -0.19 -0.02
C HIS A 175 3.65 0.24 -0.42
N HIS A 176 4.68 -0.49 0.02
CA HIS A 176 6.07 -0.14 -0.31
C HIS A 176 6.37 -0.33 -1.80
N VAL A 177 7.32 0.47 -2.28
CA VAL A 177 7.70 0.54 -3.70
C VAL A 177 8.48 -0.72 -4.09
N PRO A 178 8.06 -1.48 -5.11
CA PRO A 178 8.66 -2.79 -5.42
C PRO A 178 9.92 -2.71 -6.28
N SER A 179 10.35 -1.53 -6.73
CA SER A 179 11.58 -1.38 -7.52
C SER A 179 12.11 0.05 -7.50
N PHE A 180 13.44 0.21 -7.50
CA PHE A 180 14.06 1.52 -7.65
C PHE A 180 13.76 2.19 -9.01
N GLN A 181 13.32 1.44 -10.02
CA GLN A 181 12.84 2.02 -11.27
C GLN A 181 11.53 2.81 -11.11
N LEU A 182 10.82 2.62 -10.01
CA LEU A 182 9.55 3.26 -9.66
C LEU A 182 9.70 4.41 -8.65
N MET A 183 10.93 4.66 -8.20
CA MET A 183 11.25 5.82 -7.37
C MET A 183 11.46 7.08 -8.21
N SER A 184 11.09 8.22 -7.63
CA SER A 184 11.45 9.52 -8.21
C SER A 184 12.98 9.73 -8.19
N PRO A 185 13.58 10.24 -9.28
CA PRO A 185 15.03 10.50 -9.35
C PRO A 185 15.56 11.42 -8.26
N GLU A 186 14.71 12.26 -7.66
CA GLU A 186 15.10 13.16 -6.56
C GLU A 186 15.58 12.42 -5.30
N PHE A 187 15.17 11.15 -5.12
CA PHE A 187 15.58 10.33 -3.99
C PHE A 187 16.80 9.44 -4.28
N ALA A 188 17.38 9.55 -5.49
CA ALA A 188 18.52 8.71 -5.88
C ALA A 188 19.68 8.86 -4.90
N GLY A 189 20.22 7.73 -4.41
CA GLY A 189 21.37 7.70 -3.51
C GLY A 189 21.10 8.08 -2.05
N SER A 190 19.83 8.26 -1.65
CA SER A 190 19.51 8.49 -0.24
C SER A 190 19.79 7.24 0.60
N PRO A 191 20.47 7.37 1.76
CA PRO A 191 20.80 6.23 2.62
C PRO A 191 19.59 5.61 3.30
N ILE A 192 18.42 6.29 3.27
CA ILE A 192 17.18 5.76 3.88
C ILE A 192 16.26 5.07 2.87
N ASN A 193 16.67 4.97 1.60
CA ASN A 193 15.81 4.38 0.55
C ASN A 193 15.40 2.94 0.84
N GLY A 194 16.20 2.19 1.59
CA GLY A 194 15.88 0.83 2.00
C GLY A 194 14.62 0.72 2.89
N ALA A 195 14.14 1.82 3.49
CA ALA A 195 12.88 1.84 4.20
C ALA A 195 11.65 2.11 3.29
N PHE A 196 11.88 2.48 2.03
CA PHE A 196 10.82 2.86 1.10
C PHE A 196 10.69 1.90 -0.08
N THR A 197 11.81 1.32 -0.51
CA THR A 197 11.88 0.59 -1.77
C THR A 197 12.74 -0.66 -1.63
N THR A 198 12.26 -1.75 -2.20
CA THR A 198 13.02 -2.98 -2.42
C THR A 198 13.19 -3.20 -3.91
N GLU A 199 14.21 -3.98 -4.34
CA GLU A 199 14.45 -4.22 -5.76
C GLU A 199 13.92 -5.58 -6.19
N LEU A 200 12.84 -5.60 -6.95
CA LEU A 200 12.16 -6.80 -7.42
C LEU A 200 12.01 -6.85 -8.95
N VAL A 201 12.78 -6.06 -9.71
CA VAL A 201 12.64 -6.01 -11.19
C VAL A 201 12.69 -7.40 -11.80
N ASP A 202 13.69 -8.21 -11.49
CA ASP A 202 13.85 -9.55 -12.06
C ASP A 202 12.66 -10.46 -11.75
N TYR A 203 12.08 -10.33 -10.55
CA TYR A 203 10.89 -11.07 -10.16
C TYR A 203 9.66 -10.55 -10.92
N ILE A 204 9.46 -9.25 -10.98
CA ILE A 204 8.32 -8.64 -11.66
C ILE A 204 8.30 -9.05 -13.14
N GLU A 205 9.44 -8.98 -13.83
CA GLU A 205 9.57 -9.36 -15.25
C GLU A 205 9.17 -10.81 -15.55
N GLN A 206 9.39 -11.72 -14.58
CA GLN A 206 9.18 -13.16 -14.76
C GLN A 206 7.88 -13.66 -14.12
N SER A 207 7.19 -12.85 -13.33
CA SER A 207 6.09 -13.27 -12.46
C SER A 207 4.79 -13.60 -13.19
N GLY A 208 4.56 -13.00 -14.36
CA GLY A 208 3.27 -13.06 -15.06
C GLY A 208 2.15 -12.29 -14.34
N ILE A 209 2.51 -11.30 -13.53
CA ILE A 209 1.58 -10.33 -12.92
C ILE A 209 1.14 -9.35 -14.01
N ASP A 210 -0.17 -9.06 -14.09
CA ASP A 210 -0.71 -8.09 -15.06
C ASP A 210 -0.49 -6.65 -14.58
N HIS A 211 -0.84 -6.37 -13.31
CA HIS A 211 -0.68 -5.04 -12.72
C HIS A 211 -0.07 -5.13 -11.33
N TRP A 212 0.75 -4.14 -10.99
CA TRP A 212 1.27 -3.92 -9.64
C TRP A 212 0.90 -2.52 -9.19
N ILE A 213 0.00 -2.41 -8.19
CA ILE A 213 -0.44 -1.14 -7.60
C ILE A 213 0.38 -0.90 -6.33
N TYR A 214 0.93 0.32 -6.16
CA TYR A 214 1.77 0.64 -5.00
C TYR A 214 1.60 2.09 -4.53
N GLY A 215 2.19 2.44 -3.37
CA GLY A 215 2.12 3.76 -2.74
C GLY A 215 3.45 4.23 -2.14
N HIS A 216 3.39 4.85 -0.97
CA HIS A 216 4.46 5.15 -0.01
C HIS A 216 5.42 6.28 -0.35
N SER A 217 5.78 6.46 -1.61
CA SER A 217 6.80 7.45 -2.00
C SER A 217 6.28 8.88 -2.18
N HIS A 218 4.96 9.08 -2.13
CA HIS A 218 4.24 10.32 -2.45
C HIS A 218 4.67 10.94 -3.79
N ARG A 219 5.13 10.08 -4.73
CA ARG A 219 5.51 10.46 -6.09
C ARG A 219 4.92 9.47 -7.09
N ASN A 220 4.12 9.98 -8.00
CA ASN A 220 3.41 9.15 -8.98
C ASN A 220 4.33 8.81 -10.15
N VAL A 221 4.93 7.61 -10.13
CA VAL A 221 5.76 7.05 -11.20
C VAL A 221 5.09 5.79 -11.74
N ASN A 222 4.59 5.83 -12.96
CA ASN A 222 3.97 4.67 -13.61
C ASN A 222 4.90 4.12 -14.68
N ARG A 223 5.11 2.80 -14.71
CA ARG A 223 6.05 2.17 -15.65
C ARG A 223 5.64 0.74 -15.97
N LEU A 224 5.95 0.32 -17.20
CA LEU A 224 5.93 -1.08 -17.59
C LEU A 224 7.27 -1.74 -17.22
N ILE A 225 7.24 -2.82 -16.43
CA ILE A 225 8.40 -3.66 -16.10
C ILE A 225 8.12 -5.05 -16.64
N GLY A 226 8.89 -5.50 -17.64
CA GLY A 226 8.52 -6.68 -18.42
C GLY A 226 7.13 -6.51 -19.06
N ASN A 227 6.18 -7.35 -18.66
CA ASN A 227 4.78 -7.27 -19.08
C ASN A 227 3.86 -6.75 -17.96
N THR A 228 4.39 -6.42 -16.80
CA THR A 228 3.62 -5.93 -15.65
C THR A 228 3.49 -4.41 -15.69
N GLN A 229 2.25 -3.92 -15.71
CA GLN A 229 1.99 -2.49 -15.58
C GLN A 229 2.05 -2.07 -14.10
N CYS A 230 3.14 -1.42 -13.69
CA CYS A 230 3.30 -0.86 -12.34
C CYS A 230 2.70 0.53 -12.28
N VAL A 231 1.74 0.75 -11.37
CA VAL A 231 0.97 2.00 -11.26
C VAL A 231 0.82 2.46 -9.82
N CYS A 232 0.76 3.77 -9.62
CA CYS A 232 0.40 4.37 -8.35
C CYS A 232 -0.42 5.65 -8.56
N ASN A 233 -1.20 6.01 -7.54
CA ASN A 233 -2.00 7.24 -7.52
C ASN A 233 -2.09 7.72 -6.06
N GLN A 234 -1.03 8.37 -5.63
CA GLN A 234 -0.76 8.75 -4.25
C GLN A 234 -1.26 10.18 -4.01
N LEU A 235 -2.08 10.38 -2.97
CA LEU A 235 -2.49 11.72 -2.56
C LEU A 235 -1.32 12.44 -1.86
N GLY A 236 -0.67 11.75 -0.94
CA GLY A 236 0.40 12.33 -0.13
C GLY A 236 -0.09 13.40 0.84
N TYR A 237 0.82 14.17 1.39
CA TYR A 237 0.48 15.24 2.34
C TYR A 237 0.00 16.51 1.62
N VAL A 238 -1.28 16.84 1.79
CA VAL A 238 -1.89 18.05 1.22
C VAL A 238 -1.18 19.32 1.71
N SER A 239 -0.77 19.34 2.98
CA SER A 239 0.02 20.45 3.56
C SER A 239 1.37 20.70 2.87
N HIS A 240 1.93 19.68 2.19
CA HIS A 240 3.17 19.75 1.45
C HIS A 240 2.97 19.85 -0.08
N ASN A 241 1.73 20.05 -0.54
CA ASN A 241 1.36 20.11 -1.96
C ASN A 241 1.67 18.83 -2.76
N GLU A 242 1.76 17.67 -2.13
CA GLU A 242 2.04 16.40 -2.80
C GLU A 242 0.85 15.90 -3.63
N HIS A 243 -0.36 16.32 -3.26
CA HIS A 243 -1.63 16.01 -3.91
C HIS A 243 -1.79 16.55 -5.35
N LEU A 244 -0.89 17.42 -5.81
CA LEU A 244 -1.03 18.08 -7.13
C LEU A 244 -1.07 17.13 -8.33
N TYR A 245 -0.55 15.92 -8.17
CA TYR A 245 -0.54 14.89 -9.23
C TYR A 245 -1.52 13.75 -8.95
N PHE A 246 -2.30 13.84 -7.89
CA PHE A 246 -3.37 12.90 -7.59
C PHE A 246 -4.50 13.02 -8.61
N LYS A 247 -5.03 11.88 -9.08
CA LYS A 247 -6.14 11.80 -10.01
C LYS A 247 -7.37 11.22 -9.31
N ASP A 248 -8.49 11.91 -9.43
CA ASP A 248 -9.75 11.47 -8.84
C ASP A 248 -10.45 10.34 -9.61
N ASP A 249 -9.90 9.94 -10.78
CA ASP A 249 -10.47 8.99 -11.72
C ASP A 249 -9.51 7.88 -12.19
N ALA A 250 -8.39 7.66 -11.47
CA ALA A 250 -7.39 6.67 -11.88
C ALA A 250 -7.91 5.24 -11.83
N VAL A 251 -7.88 4.53 -12.97
CA VAL A 251 -8.36 3.15 -13.12
C VAL A 251 -7.38 2.28 -13.89
N ILE A 252 -7.42 0.97 -13.65
CA ILE A 252 -6.88 -0.08 -14.53
C ILE A 252 -8.01 -0.90 -15.11
N GLU A 253 -7.81 -1.42 -16.31
CA GLU A 253 -8.73 -2.34 -17.02
C GLU A 253 -8.01 -3.69 -17.22
N LEU A 254 -8.70 -4.82 -16.91
CA LEU A 254 -8.13 -6.18 -16.87
C LEU A 254 -8.69 -7.09 -17.98
#